data_027d534a37e607eef92b6da47bcafb59
#
_entry.id   027d534a37e607eef92b6da47bcafb59
#
_cell.length_a   1.000
_cell.length_b   1.000
_cell.length_c   1.000
_cell.angle_alpha   90.00
_cell.angle_beta   90.00
_cell.angle_gamma   90.00
#
_symmetry.space_group_name_H-M   'P 1'
#
loop_
_entity.id
_entity.type
_entity.pdbx_description
1 polymer ?
#
loop_
_entity_poly.entity_id
_entity_poly.type
_entity_poly.pdbx_seq_one_letter_code
_entity_poly.pdbx_strand_id
1 'polypeptide(L)'
;VGTTVHYPRNTCAPMECGVVIAEHLPGDEGYDVLSNFMGPFSLHAVMAMALKVAGNKLRHRVPRDSGGSFGVKQAVFPYVVMMCLASRKAGAPVKWVEDRLEHLSAATSATARLTHIEAAVTPEGRILALRYDQADEVGAYLRAPEPATFYRMHGALTGPYAIDNLSVRNRVVVTNKTPTGLVRGFGGPQVYYALERLMDRVAVALAIDPVELRLRNFVPSDAFPYTAAAGAVLDSGDYTRLAMMAIAEADVHQLRERQAAARAAGKLYGIGVAAIVEPSVS
;
A
#
# COMPACT_ATOMS: atom_id res chain seq x y z
N VAL A 1 24.32 6.85 -7.88
CA VAL A 1 23.84 7.24 -6.55
C VAL A 1 22.91 6.17 -6.02
N GLY A 2 23.08 5.77 -4.77
CA GLY A 2 22.25 4.73 -4.16
C GLY A 2 21.85 5.06 -2.73
N THR A 3 20.81 4.36 -2.24
CA THR A 3 20.37 4.42 -0.85
C THR A 3 19.70 3.12 -0.44
N THR A 4 19.73 2.83 0.85
CA THR A 4 18.95 1.74 1.42
C THR A 4 17.89 2.32 2.33
N VAL A 5 16.65 1.89 2.14
CA VAL A 5 15.51 2.32 2.95
C VAL A 5 14.82 1.11 3.56
N HIS A 6 14.33 1.29 4.77
CA HIS A 6 13.51 0.31 5.47
C HIS A 6 12.12 0.89 5.69
N TYR A 7 11.13 0.27 5.07
CA TYR A 7 9.72 0.56 5.33
C TYR A 7 9.25 -0.43 6.41
N PRO A 8 8.91 0.02 7.62
CA PRO A 8 8.55 -0.88 8.72
C PRO A 8 7.13 -1.41 8.56
N ARG A 9 6.82 -2.50 9.26
CA ARG A 9 5.42 -2.92 9.45
C ARG A 9 4.63 -1.80 10.10
N ASN A 10 3.42 -1.62 9.65
CA ASN A 10 2.45 -0.70 10.25
C ASN A 10 1.03 -1.24 10.07
N THR A 11 0.11 -0.76 10.89
CA THR A 11 -1.32 -1.04 10.78
C THR A 11 -2.11 0.26 10.78
N CYS A 12 -3.29 0.23 10.17
CA CYS A 12 -4.19 1.39 10.12
C CYS A 12 -4.94 1.62 11.44
N ALA A 13 -4.99 0.62 12.32
CA ALA A 13 -5.72 0.66 13.60
C ALA A 13 -7.10 1.36 13.49
N PRO A 14 -8.05 0.85 12.67
CA PRO A 14 -9.36 1.47 12.52
C PRO A 14 -10.05 1.63 13.87
N MET A 15 -10.86 2.68 14.04
CA MET A 15 -11.55 2.96 15.31
C MET A 15 -12.43 1.78 15.77
N GLU A 16 -13.10 1.14 14.82
CA GLU A 16 -13.88 -0.08 15.05
C GLU A 16 -13.04 -1.30 14.72
N CYS A 17 -12.98 -2.27 15.63
CA CYS A 17 -12.34 -3.57 15.41
C CYS A 17 -13.21 -4.52 14.58
N GLY A 18 -12.74 -5.75 14.35
CA GLY A 18 -13.47 -6.79 13.61
C GLY A 18 -14.72 -7.26 14.37
N VAL A 19 -15.82 -7.47 13.66
CA VAL A 19 -17.06 -8.04 14.23
C VAL A 19 -17.65 -9.05 13.25
N VAL A 20 -18.07 -10.19 13.78
CA VAL A 20 -18.80 -11.22 13.02
C VAL A 20 -19.97 -11.72 13.87
N ILE A 21 -21.16 -11.73 13.29
CA ILE A 21 -22.32 -12.44 13.81
C ILE A 21 -22.72 -13.48 12.74
N ALA A 22 -22.77 -14.74 13.11
CA ALA A 22 -23.10 -15.82 12.18
C ALA A 22 -24.21 -16.71 12.74
N GLU A 23 -25.13 -17.10 11.86
CA GLU A 23 -26.22 -18.03 12.15
C GLU A 23 -26.21 -19.16 11.12
N HIS A 24 -26.21 -20.39 11.60
CA HIS A 24 -26.45 -21.57 10.78
C HIS A 24 -27.95 -21.77 10.59
N LEU A 25 -28.39 -21.95 9.35
CA LEU A 25 -29.78 -22.15 8.95
C LEU A 25 -29.98 -23.61 8.52
N PRO A 26 -30.41 -24.52 9.45
CA PRO A 26 -30.49 -25.95 9.12
C PRO A 26 -31.45 -26.28 7.98
N GLY A 27 -32.58 -25.55 7.89
CA GLY A 27 -33.57 -25.76 6.82
C GLY A 27 -33.07 -25.41 5.42
N ASP A 28 -32.13 -24.47 5.33
CA ASP A 28 -31.51 -24.03 4.08
C ASP A 28 -30.15 -24.68 3.82
N GLU A 29 -29.64 -25.43 4.77
CA GLU A 29 -28.25 -25.94 4.76
C GLU A 29 -27.23 -24.83 4.49
N GLY A 30 -27.46 -23.64 5.08
CA GLY A 30 -26.73 -22.41 4.77
C GLY A 30 -26.37 -21.61 6.00
N TYR A 31 -25.86 -20.41 5.75
CA TYR A 31 -25.46 -19.47 6.79
C TYR A 31 -25.91 -18.05 6.46
N ASP A 32 -26.37 -17.32 7.47
CA ASP A 32 -26.56 -15.86 7.45
C ASP A 32 -25.48 -15.21 8.32
N VAL A 33 -24.74 -14.28 7.71
CA VAL A 33 -23.61 -13.61 8.36
C VAL A 33 -23.78 -12.10 8.24
N LEU A 34 -23.62 -11.41 9.37
CA LEU A 34 -23.42 -9.96 9.43
C LEU A 34 -22.02 -9.67 9.96
N SER A 35 -21.17 -9.01 9.16
CA SER A 35 -19.84 -8.62 9.62
C SER A 35 -19.39 -7.32 8.96
N ASN A 36 -18.45 -6.64 9.61
CA ASN A 36 -17.80 -5.46 9.03
C ASN A 36 -16.57 -5.83 8.16
N PHE A 37 -16.60 -7.01 7.55
CA PHE A 37 -15.61 -7.46 6.58
C PHE A 37 -15.55 -6.52 5.37
N MET A 38 -14.33 -6.15 4.98
CA MET A 38 -14.11 -5.29 3.83
C MET A 38 -14.15 -6.09 2.52
N GLY A 39 -15.00 -5.68 1.59
CA GLY A 39 -15.13 -6.32 0.28
C GLY A 39 -15.84 -7.67 0.34
N PRO A 40 -17.15 -7.69 0.68
CA PRO A 40 -17.92 -8.92 0.89
C PRO A 40 -17.92 -9.85 -0.32
N PHE A 41 -17.70 -9.33 -1.53
CA PHE A 41 -17.67 -10.14 -2.74
C PHE A 41 -16.31 -10.77 -3.02
N SER A 42 -15.20 -10.14 -2.62
CA SER A 42 -13.84 -10.53 -3.04
C SER A 42 -13.41 -11.91 -2.53
N LEU A 43 -13.83 -12.31 -1.33
CA LEU A 43 -13.50 -13.60 -0.72
C LEU A 43 -14.73 -14.47 -0.43
N HIS A 44 -15.90 -14.11 -0.96
CA HIS A 44 -17.15 -14.84 -0.74
C HIS A 44 -17.03 -16.31 -1.18
N ALA A 45 -16.53 -16.54 -2.40
CA ALA A 45 -16.35 -17.90 -2.92
C ALA A 45 -15.36 -18.71 -2.08
N VAL A 46 -14.30 -18.08 -1.56
CA VAL A 46 -13.31 -18.75 -0.68
C VAL A 46 -13.97 -19.17 0.63
N MET A 47 -14.79 -18.31 1.24
CA MET A 47 -15.52 -18.63 2.47
C MET A 47 -16.55 -19.74 2.26
N ALA A 48 -17.33 -19.68 1.16
CA ALA A 48 -18.31 -20.71 0.81
C ALA A 48 -17.64 -22.08 0.58
N MET A 49 -16.51 -22.09 -0.12
CA MET A 49 -15.71 -23.29 -0.36
C MET A 49 -15.17 -23.87 0.97
N ALA A 50 -14.66 -23.03 1.86
CA ALA A 50 -14.17 -23.44 3.18
C ALA A 50 -15.29 -24.05 4.06
N LEU A 51 -16.51 -23.51 3.93
CA LEU A 51 -17.70 -24.02 4.62
C LEU A 51 -18.30 -25.25 3.93
N LYS A 52 -17.84 -25.62 2.73
CA LYS A 52 -18.35 -26.69 1.87
C LYS A 52 -19.84 -26.49 1.52
N VAL A 53 -20.22 -25.27 1.23
CA VAL A 53 -21.57 -24.91 0.78
C VAL A 53 -21.53 -24.21 -0.58
N ALA A 54 -22.65 -24.26 -1.30
CA ALA A 54 -22.80 -23.47 -2.50
C ALA A 54 -22.81 -21.97 -2.18
N GLY A 55 -22.33 -21.11 -3.09
CA GLY A 55 -22.22 -19.67 -2.82
C GLY A 55 -23.54 -19.02 -2.40
N ASN A 56 -24.65 -19.42 -2.99
CA ASN A 56 -26.00 -18.94 -2.63
C ASN A 56 -26.49 -19.40 -1.24
N LYS A 57 -25.77 -20.30 -0.59
CA LYS A 57 -26.05 -20.78 0.78
C LYS A 57 -25.25 -20.01 1.85
N LEU A 58 -24.34 -19.14 1.44
CA LEU A 58 -23.65 -18.20 2.34
C LEU A 58 -24.19 -16.78 2.07
N ARG A 59 -25.11 -16.33 2.88
CA ARG A 59 -25.61 -14.96 2.84
C ARG A 59 -24.72 -14.08 3.69
N HIS A 60 -23.92 -13.23 3.06
CA HIS A 60 -23.03 -12.31 3.76
C HIS A 60 -23.52 -10.87 3.61
N ARG A 61 -23.78 -10.22 4.74
CA ARG A 61 -24.25 -8.84 4.82
C ARG A 61 -23.22 -8.00 5.56
N VAL A 62 -23.12 -6.73 5.18
CA VAL A 62 -22.30 -5.73 5.89
C VAL A 62 -23.21 -4.70 6.55
N PRO A 63 -22.82 -4.10 7.70
CA PRO A 63 -23.60 -3.03 8.32
C PRO A 63 -23.63 -1.79 7.43
N ARG A 64 -24.64 -0.94 7.62
CA ARG A 64 -24.77 0.34 6.88
C ARG A 64 -23.61 1.26 7.19
N ASP A 65 -23.22 1.33 8.45
CA ASP A 65 -22.14 2.15 8.97
C ASP A 65 -21.02 1.25 9.49
N SER A 66 -19.79 1.61 9.15
CA SER A 66 -18.60 0.88 9.57
C SER A 66 -17.51 1.87 9.98
N GLY A 67 -16.90 1.64 11.12
CA GLY A 67 -15.87 2.47 11.73
C GLY A 67 -14.49 2.36 11.10
N GLY A 68 -14.44 2.18 9.78
CA GLY A 68 -13.22 2.11 8.98
C GLY A 68 -12.67 0.71 8.83
N SER A 69 -11.91 0.51 7.78
CA SER A 69 -11.15 -0.72 7.49
C SER A 69 -9.73 -0.41 7.06
N PHE A 70 -9.56 0.50 6.11
CA PHE A 70 -8.29 0.86 5.47
C PHE A 70 -7.53 -0.37 4.93
N GLY A 71 -8.25 -1.48 4.67
CA GLY A 71 -7.72 -2.73 4.17
C GLY A 71 -7.65 -3.87 5.19
N VAL A 72 -7.36 -3.57 6.47
CA VAL A 72 -7.08 -4.62 7.47
C VAL A 72 -8.27 -5.53 7.77
N LYS A 73 -9.52 -5.07 7.60
CA LYS A 73 -10.70 -5.91 7.81
C LYS A 73 -10.94 -6.96 6.71
N GLN A 74 -10.17 -6.97 5.63
CA GLN A 74 -10.17 -8.10 4.71
C GLN A 74 -9.67 -9.38 5.38
N ALA A 75 -8.81 -9.25 6.40
CA ALA A 75 -8.33 -10.38 7.20
C ALA A 75 -9.37 -11.01 8.13
N VAL A 76 -10.59 -10.47 8.19
CA VAL A 76 -11.69 -11.03 9.03
C VAL A 76 -12.30 -12.29 8.42
N PHE A 77 -12.05 -12.62 7.13
CA PHE A 77 -12.68 -13.75 6.46
C PHE A 77 -12.51 -15.13 7.18
N PRO A 78 -11.37 -15.47 7.81
CA PRO A 78 -11.26 -16.73 8.56
C PRO A 78 -12.19 -16.77 9.76
N TYR A 79 -12.39 -15.62 10.42
CA TYR A 79 -13.30 -15.51 11.57
C TYR A 79 -14.76 -15.66 11.15
N VAL A 80 -15.13 -15.22 9.93
CA VAL A 80 -16.45 -15.51 9.34
C VAL A 80 -16.66 -17.01 9.25
N VAL A 81 -15.71 -17.75 8.69
CA VAL A 81 -15.79 -19.21 8.57
C VAL A 81 -15.87 -19.86 9.95
N MET A 82 -15.02 -19.44 10.89
CA MET A 82 -15.01 -20.02 12.25
C MET A 82 -16.34 -19.77 12.99
N MET A 83 -16.92 -18.56 12.88
CA MET A 83 -18.20 -18.26 13.54
C MET A 83 -19.37 -19.01 12.90
N CYS A 84 -19.36 -19.24 11.59
CA CYS A 84 -20.32 -20.12 10.93
C CYS A 84 -20.26 -21.55 11.49
N LEU A 85 -19.07 -22.12 11.59
CA LEU A 85 -18.88 -23.46 12.14
C LEU A 85 -19.24 -23.52 13.63
N ALA A 86 -18.91 -22.50 14.41
CA ALA A 86 -19.27 -22.39 15.82
C ALA A 86 -20.80 -22.33 16.01
N SER A 87 -21.50 -21.54 15.18
CA SER A 87 -22.96 -21.47 15.18
C SER A 87 -23.61 -22.82 14.86
N ARG A 88 -23.11 -23.52 13.83
CA ARG A 88 -23.59 -24.87 13.49
C ARG A 88 -23.40 -25.84 14.66
N LYS A 89 -22.27 -25.77 15.33
CA LYS A 89 -21.98 -26.64 16.49
C LYS A 89 -22.82 -26.30 17.71
N ALA A 90 -23.05 -25.01 17.97
CA ALA A 90 -23.83 -24.52 19.10
C ALA A 90 -25.35 -24.68 18.88
N GLY A 91 -25.82 -24.84 17.66
CA GLY A 91 -27.26 -24.80 17.31
C GLY A 91 -27.90 -23.44 17.58
N ALA A 92 -27.12 -22.35 17.61
CA ALA A 92 -27.57 -21.00 17.92
C ALA A 92 -26.68 -19.96 17.21
N PRO A 93 -27.16 -18.71 17.01
CA PRO A 93 -26.33 -17.61 16.52
C PRO A 93 -25.12 -17.37 17.42
N VAL A 94 -23.96 -17.10 16.82
CA VAL A 94 -22.71 -16.82 17.52
C VAL A 94 -22.19 -15.45 17.08
N LYS A 95 -21.71 -14.66 18.07
CA LYS A 95 -21.10 -13.36 17.87
C LYS A 95 -19.66 -13.36 18.37
N TRP A 96 -18.74 -12.85 17.55
CA TRP A 96 -17.38 -12.49 17.92
C TRP A 96 -17.17 -10.99 17.75
N VAL A 97 -16.52 -10.38 18.70
CA VAL A 97 -16.11 -8.97 18.67
C VAL A 97 -14.62 -8.93 19.00
N GLU A 98 -13.82 -8.51 18.07
CA GLU A 98 -12.38 -8.30 18.24
C GLU A 98 -12.16 -7.14 19.22
N ASP A 99 -11.33 -7.32 20.22
CA ASP A 99 -10.86 -6.21 21.03
C ASP A 99 -9.61 -5.53 20.46
N ARG A 100 -9.19 -4.41 21.05
CA ARG A 100 -8.05 -3.64 20.54
C ARG A 100 -6.72 -4.38 20.70
N LEU A 101 -6.53 -5.18 21.73
CA LEU A 101 -5.30 -5.94 21.95
C LEU A 101 -5.22 -7.11 20.96
N GLU A 102 -6.34 -7.80 20.74
CA GLU A 102 -6.43 -8.83 19.69
C GLU A 102 -6.12 -8.23 18.32
N HIS A 103 -6.70 -7.07 17.98
CA HIS A 103 -6.45 -6.38 16.72
C HIS A 103 -4.96 -6.08 16.54
N LEU A 104 -4.31 -5.46 17.53
CA LEU A 104 -2.90 -5.08 17.42
C LEU A 104 -1.95 -6.29 17.41
N SER A 105 -2.38 -7.43 17.95
CA SER A 105 -1.59 -8.66 18.04
C SER A 105 -1.78 -9.60 16.84
N ALA A 106 -3.01 -9.69 16.29
CA ALA A 106 -3.39 -10.73 15.33
C ALA A 106 -3.88 -10.22 13.97
N ALA A 107 -4.26 -8.94 13.85
CA ALA A 107 -4.67 -8.38 12.56
C ALA A 107 -3.50 -8.28 11.59
N THR A 108 -3.82 -8.11 10.30
CA THR A 108 -2.81 -7.87 9.28
C THR A 108 -2.12 -6.53 9.46
N SER A 109 -0.90 -6.46 8.96
CA SER A 109 -0.12 -5.23 8.84
C SER A 109 0.36 -5.07 7.40
N ALA A 110 0.79 -3.87 7.04
CA ALA A 110 1.55 -3.66 5.81
C ALA A 110 2.83 -4.48 5.84
N THR A 111 3.27 -4.92 4.66
CA THR A 111 4.54 -5.61 4.47
C THR A 111 5.71 -4.71 4.87
N ALA A 112 6.62 -5.20 5.70
CA ALA A 112 7.91 -4.56 5.87
C ALA A 112 8.75 -4.83 4.61
N ARG A 113 9.39 -3.79 4.10
CA ARG A 113 10.26 -3.88 2.92
C ARG A 113 11.61 -3.25 3.18
N LEU A 114 12.67 -4.01 2.95
CA LEU A 114 14.02 -3.48 2.85
C LEU A 114 14.33 -3.31 1.37
N THR A 115 14.63 -2.09 0.94
CA THR A 115 14.95 -1.77 -0.44
C THR A 115 16.33 -1.12 -0.52
N HIS A 116 17.24 -1.74 -1.28
CA HIS A 116 18.40 -1.07 -1.82
C HIS A 116 18.07 -0.60 -3.22
N ILE A 117 18.13 0.71 -3.44
CA ILE A 117 17.79 1.34 -4.73
C ILE A 117 18.94 2.21 -5.20
N GLU A 118 19.24 2.15 -6.49
CA GLU A 118 20.30 2.91 -7.15
C GLU A 118 19.82 3.55 -8.43
N ALA A 119 20.39 4.72 -8.74
CA ALA A 119 20.19 5.40 -10.02
C ALA A 119 21.52 5.65 -10.74
N ALA A 120 21.57 5.38 -12.02
CA ALA A 120 22.55 5.95 -12.93
C ALA A 120 22.06 7.33 -13.39
N VAL A 121 22.89 8.36 -13.20
CA VAL A 121 22.47 9.74 -13.44
C VAL A 121 23.54 10.51 -14.22
N THR A 122 23.13 11.47 -15.03
CA THR A 122 24.06 12.41 -15.69
C THR A 122 24.39 13.56 -14.74
N PRO A 123 25.49 14.31 -14.97
CA PRO A 123 25.81 15.51 -14.20
C PRO A 123 24.69 16.56 -14.20
N GLU A 124 23.89 16.62 -15.26
CA GLU A 124 22.76 17.55 -15.40
C GLU A 124 21.51 17.08 -14.65
N GLY A 125 21.55 15.89 -14.02
CA GLY A 125 20.48 15.35 -13.20
C GLY A 125 19.43 14.54 -13.98
N ARG A 126 19.72 14.08 -15.20
CA ARG A 126 18.84 13.12 -15.88
C ARG A 126 19.10 11.71 -15.35
N ILE A 127 18.03 11.02 -14.98
CA ILE A 127 18.10 9.63 -14.53
C ILE A 127 18.01 8.71 -15.74
N LEU A 128 19.04 7.88 -15.94
CA LEU A 128 19.16 6.97 -17.08
C LEU A 128 18.68 5.56 -16.78
N ALA A 129 18.84 5.14 -15.52
CA ALA A 129 18.46 3.79 -15.10
C ALA A 129 18.19 3.72 -13.60
N LEU A 130 17.34 2.78 -13.20
CA LEU A 130 17.11 2.39 -11.82
C LEU A 130 17.41 0.90 -11.60
N ARG A 131 17.96 0.58 -10.44
CA ARG A 131 18.12 -0.78 -9.96
C ARG A 131 17.53 -0.92 -8.57
N TYR A 132 16.61 -1.88 -8.40
CA TYR A 132 16.02 -2.27 -7.13
C TYR A 132 16.53 -3.64 -6.70
N ASP A 133 17.05 -3.78 -5.50
CA ASP A 133 17.20 -5.05 -4.77
C ASP A 133 16.41 -4.94 -3.47
N GLN A 134 15.31 -5.69 -3.39
CA GLN A 134 14.37 -5.55 -2.30
C GLN A 134 13.98 -6.90 -1.68
N ALA A 135 13.62 -6.86 -0.41
CA ALA A 135 13.10 -8.00 0.33
C ALA A 135 11.82 -7.60 1.07
N ASP A 136 10.76 -8.37 0.81
CA ASP A 136 9.46 -8.25 1.47
C ASP A 136 9.30 -9.29 2.56
N GLU A 137 8.96 -8.87 3.78
CA GLU A 137 8.66 -9.73 4.89
C GLU A 137 7.14 -9.99 4.95
N VAL A 138 6.73 -11.27 4.87
CA VAL A 138 5.31 -11.64 4.76
C VAL A 138 4.72 -12.25 6.03
N GLY A 139 5.53 -12.44 7.08
CA GLY A 139 5.13 -13.17 8.27
C GLY A 139 5.18 -14.69 8.06
N ALA A 140 4.41 -15.45 8.83
CA ALA A 140 4.53 -16.91 8.91
C ALA A 140 4.05 -17.65 7.65
N TYR A 141 3.16 -17.06 6.88
CA TYR A 141 2.61 -17.62 5.64
C TYR A 141 1.90 -16.54 4.80
N LEU A 142 1.68 -16.83 3.53
CA LEU A 142 0.87 -15.97 2.66
C LEU A 142 -0.61 -16.13 3.00
N ARG A 143 -1.29 -15.01 3.17
CA ARG A 143 -2.74 -14.94 3.39
C ARG A 143 -3.35 -13.98 2.36
N ALA A 144 -4.53 -14.29 1.84
CA ALA A 144 -5.22 -13.38 0.94
C ALA A 144 -5.32 -11.96 1.52
N PRO A 145 -5.07 -10.89 0.74
CA PRO A 145 -4.91 -10.88 -0.72
C PRO A 145 -3.46 -11.07 -1.22
N GLU A 146 -2.53 -11.45 -0.36
CA GLU A 146 -1.16 -11.69 -0.81
C GLU A 146 -1.09 -12.82 -1.87
N PRO A 147 -0.15 -12.74 -2.82
CA PRO A 147 1.04 -11.88 -2.88
C PRO A 147 0.83 -10.52 -3.58
N ALA A 148 -0.39 -10.03 -3.74
CA ALA A 148 -0.69 -8.84 -4.54
C ALA A 148 0.03 -7.57 -4.06
N THR A 149 0.26 -7.39 -2.74
CA THR A 149 0.99 -6.25 -2.19
C THR A 149 2.45 -6.18 -2.64
N PHE A 150 3.03 -7.29 -3.10
CA PHE A 150 4.43 -7.33 -3.52
C PHE A 150 4.61 -6.89 -4.97
N TYR A 151 3.67 -7.22 -5.86
CA TYR A 151 3.84 -7.02 -7.29
C TYR A 151 2.93 -5.95 -7.89
N ARG A 152 1.85 -5.53 -7.21
CA ARG A 152 0.89 -4.56 -7.76
C ARG A 152 1.56 -3.30 -8.35
N MET A 153 2.60 -2.81 -7.68
CA MET A 153 3.33 -1.62 -8.09
C MET A 153 4.50 -1.88 -9.04
N HIS A 154 4.79 -3.14 -9.41
CA HIS A 154 5.96 -3.44 -10.22
C HIS A 154 5.91 -2.82 -11.61
N GLY A 155 4.73 -2.64 -12.19
CA GLY A 155 4.56 -1.94 -13.46
C GLY A 155 4.90 -0.43 -13.39
N ALA A 156 4.80 0.18 -12.21
CA ALA A 156 4.92 1.61 -11.99
C ALA A 156 6.14 1.99 -11.10
N LEU A 157 7.19 1.18 -11.08
CA LEU A 157 8.38 1.39 -10.23
C LEU A 157 9.18 2.65 -10.56
N THR A 158 8.99 3.23 -11.75
CA THR A 158 9.58 4.51 -12.13
C THR A 158 8.75 5.72 -11.69
N GLY A 159 7.54 5.49 -11.12
CA GLY A 159 6.63 6.56 -10.72
C GLY A 159 6.28 7.49 -11.89
N PRO A 160 6.26 8.82 -11.68
CA PRO A 160 5.96 9.80 -12.72
C PRO A 160 7.17 10.13 -13.62
N TYR A 161 8.29 9.40 -13.49
CA TYR A 161 9.55 9.75 -14.14
C TYR A 161 9.77 8.98 -15.43
N ALA A 162 10.28 9.69 -16.47
CA ALA A 162 10.68 9.13 -17.76
C ALA A 162 12.05 8.45 -17.62
N ILE A 163 12.04 7.19 -17.22
CA ILE A 163 13.25 6.37 -16.99
C ILE A 163 13.12 5.10 -17.82
N ASP A 164 14.03 4.91 -18.76
CA ASP A 164 13.92 3.86 -19.78
C ASP A 164 14.49 2.51 -19.32
N ASN A 165 15.43 2.51 -18.37
CA ASN A 165 16.13 1.31 -17.95
C ASN A 165 15.82 0.96 -16.51
N LEU A 166 15.37 -0.27 -16.29
CA LEU A 166 14.97 -0.76 -14.98
C LEU A 166 15.47 -2.19 -14.76
N SER A 167 16.10 -2.42 -13.61
CA SER A 167 16.43 -3.76 -13.11
C SER A 167 15.81 -3.96 -11.74
N VAL A 168 15.10 -5.08 -11.57
CA VAL A 168 14.38 -5.37 -10.31
C VAL A 168 14.70 -6.78 -9.85
N ARG A 169 15.10 -6.88 -8.60
CA ARG A 169 15.20 -8.14 -7.86
C ARG A 169 14.33 -8.03 -6.61
N ASN A 170 13.31 -8.87 -6.50
CA ASN A 170 12.44 -8.94 -5.34
C ASN A 170 12.51 -10.32 -4.69
N ARG A 171 12.66 -10.34 -3.37
CA ARG A 171 12.67 -11.56 -2.55
C ARG A 171 11.52 -11.47 -1.55
N VAL A 172 10.77 -12.55 -1.42
CA VAL A 172 9.71 -12.68 -0.41
C VAL A 172 10.22 -13.59 0.69
N VAL A 173 10.19 -13.13 1.94
CA VAL A 173 10.80 -13.80 3.09
C VAL A 173 9.74 -14.13 4.12
N VAL A 174 9.68 -15.39 4.51
CA VAL A 174 8.83 -15.87 5.62
C VAL A 174 9.53 -15.63 6.95
N THR A 175 8.77 -15.19 7.96
CA THR A 175 9.28 -14.89 9.31
C THR A 175 8.27 -15.32 10.39
N ASN A 176 8.72 -15.40 11.65
CA ASN A 176 7.85 -15.77 12.79
C ASN A 176 6.99 -14.59 13.28
N LYS A 177 6.31 -13.90 12.35
CA LYS A 177 5.41 -12.78 12.65
C LYS A 177 4.02 -13.03 12.09
N THR A 178 3.06 -12.24 12.52
CA THR A 178 1.70 -12.25 11.95
C THR A 178 1.76 -12.06 10.43
N PRO A 179 0.97 -12.80 9.63
CA PRO A 179 0.92 -12.62 8.20
C PRO A 179 0.55 -11.19 7.79
N THR A 180 1.20 -10.69 6.75
CA THR A 180 0.87 -9.40 6.14
C THR A 180 -0.44 -9.47 5.36
N GLY A 181 -0.96 -8.33 4.97
CA GLY A 181 -2.15 -8.22 4.16
C GLY A 181 -2.42 -6.80 3.72
N LEU A 182 -3.66 -6.56 3.34
CA LEU A 182 -4.07 -5.29 2.78
C LEU A 182 -4.00 -4.16 3.81
N VAL A 183 -3.22 -3.14 3.48
CA VAL A 183 -3.22 -1.82 4.11
C VAL A 183 -3.31 -0.79 3.00
N ARG A 184 -4.05 0.29 3.20
CA ARG A 184 -4.27 1.36 2.22
C ARG A 184 -2.98 1.78 1.52
N GLY A 185 -3.01 1.87 0.18
CA GLY A 185 -1.83 2.07 -0.67
C GLY A 185 -1.25 0.77 -1.23
N PHE A 186 -1.52 -0.39 -0.62
CA PHE A 186 -1.39 -1.74 -1.17
C PHE A 186 -0.06 -1.96 -1.93
N GLY A 187 1.07 -1.77 -1.22
CA GLY A 187 2.42 -1.86 -1.77
C GLY A 187 2.98 -0.54 -2.33
N GLY A 188 2.11 0.44 -2.63
CA GLY A 188 2.52 1.76 -3.09
C GLY A 188 3.45 2.50 -2.14
N PRO A 189 3.11 2.65 -0.84
CA PRO A 189 3.95 3.39 0.09
C PRO A 189 5.40 2.90 0.17
N GLN A 190 5.62 1.58 0.05
CA GLN A 190 6.96 0.99 0.03
C GLN A 190 7.77 1.43 -1.19
N VAL A 191 7.13 1.51 -2.36
CA VAL A 191 7.74 1.97 -3.61
C VAL A 191 7.99 3.47 -3.57
N TYR A 192 6.99 4.25 -3.20
CA TYR A 192 7.07 5.72 -3.18
C TYR A 192 8.14 6.19 -2.22
N TYR A 193 8.21 5.60 -1.03
CA TYR A 193 9.23 5.94 -0.05
C TYR A 193 10.64 5.67 -0.59
N ALA A 194 10.86 4.52 -1.22
CA ALA A 194 12.17 4.16 -1.76
C ALA A 194 12.57 5.10 -2.91
N LEU A 195 11.68 5.30 -3.88
CA LEU A 195 11.94 6.11 -5.07
C LEU A 195 12.18 7.58 -4.69
N GLU A 196 11.29 8.17 -3.89
CA GLU A 196 11.37 9.59 -3.55
C GLU A 196 12.56 9.92 -2.63
N ARG A 197 12.95 8.97 -1.76
CA ARG A 197 14.21 9.10 -1.00
C ARG A 197 15.44 9.00 -1.90
N LEU A 198 15.42 8.18 -2.95
CA LEU A 198 16.50 8.16 -3.93
C LEU A 198 16.57 9.49 -4.68
N MET A 199 15.43 10.06 -5.10
CA MET A 199 15.39 11.38 -5.75
C MET A 199 16.04 12.45 -4.89
N ASP A 200 15.76 12.49 -3.58
CA ASP A 200 16.41 13.41 -2.65
C ASP A 200 17.94 13.14 -2.53
N ARG A 201 18.36 11.87 -2.52
CA ARG A 201 19.79 11.52 -2.47
C ARG A 201 20.51 11.93 -3.74
N VAL A 202 19.90 11.80 -4.90
CA VAL A 202 20.44 12.27 -6.19
C VAL A 202 20.56 13.80 -6.18
N ALA A 203 19.51 14.50 -5.73
CA ALA A 203 19.51 15.95 -5.63
C ALA A 203 20.67 16.47 -4.77
N VAL A 204 20.88 15.87 -3.61
CA VAL A 204 22.03 16.20 -2.72
C VAL A 204 23.36 15.90 -3.38
N ALA A 205 23.50 14.74 -4.01
CA ALA A 205 24.76 14.31 -4.62
C ALA A 205 25.20 15.20 -5.80
N LEU A 206 24.22 15.78 -6.52
CA LEU A 206 24.47 16.66 -7.67
C LEU A 206 24.37 18.15 -7.32
N ALA A 207 24.05 18.50 -6.07
CA ALA A 207 23.78 19.87 -5.62
C ALA A 207 22.68 20.56 -6.44
N ILE A 208 21.65 19.80 -6.87
CA ILE A 208 20.45 20.27 -7.58
C ILE A 208 19.31 20.41 -6.57
N ASP A 209 18.44 21.40 -6.71
CA ASP A 209 17.23 21.52 -5.89
C ASP A 209 16.34 20.27 -6.10
N PRO A 210 15.78 19.66 -5.04
CA PRO A 210 14.97 18.45 -5.14
C PRO A 210 13.72 18.59 -6.03
N VAL A 211 13.13 19.78 -6.10
CA VAL A 211 12.00 20.06 -6.99
C VAL A 211 12.48 20.10 -8.43
N GLU A 212 13.54 20.84 -8.69
CA GLU A 212 14.12 20.97 -10.02
C GLU A 212 14.57 19.62 -10.59
N LEU A 213 15.16 18.75 -9.77
CA LEU A 213 15.51 17.40 -10.19
C LEU A 213 14.30 16.61 -10.67
N ARG A 214 13.18 16.71 -9.95
CA ARG A 214 11.92 16.03 -10.32
C ARG A 214 11.34 16.56 -11.62
N LEU A 215 11.28 17.88 -11.77
CA LEU A 215 10.80 18.55 -13.01
C LEU A 215 11.57 18.10 -14.25
N ARG A 216 12.91 17.94 -14.15
CA ARG A 216 13.77 17.47 -15.25
C ARG A 216 13.50 16.03 -15.68
N ASN A 217 12.91 15.22 -14.80
CA ASN A 217 12.73 13.79 -15.02
C ASN A 217 11.27 13.37 -15.21
N PHE A 218 10.29 14.25 -15.05
CA PHE A 218 8.90 13.89 -15.29
C PHE A 218 8.64 13.46 -16.73
N VAL A 219 7.70 12.53 -16.88
CA VAL A 219 7.13 12.21 -18.21
C VAL A 219 6.51 13.50 -18.78
N PRO A 220 6.94 13.96 -19.96
CA PRO A 220 6.40 15.17 -20.57
C PRO A 220 4.93 14.98 -20.99
N SER A 221 4.16 16.08 -20.96
CA SER A 221 2.71 16.03 -21.21
C SER A 221 2.32 15.60 -22.62
N ASP A 222 3.22 15.75 -23.59
CA ASP A 222 3.06 15.34 -25.00
C ASP A 222 3.47 13.88 -25.26
N ALA A 223 4.00 13.18 -24.26
CA ALA A 223 4.41 11.77 -24.37
C ALA A 223 3.30 10.77 -24.01
N PHE A 224 2.14 11.24 -23.54
CA PHE A 224 1.05 10.34 -23.18
C PHE A 224 0.27 9.81 -24.39
N PRO A 225 -0.22 8.55 -24.37
CA PRO A 225 -0.01 7.55 -23.31
C PRO A 225 1.44 7.06 -23.24
N TYR A 226 2.04 7.08 -22.06
CA TYR A 226 3.43 6.70 -21.83
C TYR A 226 3.52 5.30 -21.21
N THR A 227 4.31 4.42 -21.83
CA THR A 227 4.58 3.09 -21.28
C THR A 227 5.85 3.13 -20.44
N ALA A 228 5.72 2.96 -19.14
CA ALA A 228 6.84 2.89 -18.21
C ALA A 228 7.72 1.65 -18.46
N ALA A 229 8.99 1.70 -18.07
CA ALA A 229 9.97 0.63 -18.28
C ALA A 229 9.53 -0.74 -17.75
N ALA A 230 8.67 -0.80 -16.74
CA ALA A 230 8.10 -2.03 -16.19
C ALA A 230 6.71 -2.38 -16.73
N GLY A 231 6.21 -1.65 -17.73
CA GLY A 231 5.02 -1.99 -18.50
C GLY A 231 3.70 -1.33 -18.06
N ALA A 232 3.67 -0.53 -16.98
CA ALA A 232 2.47 0.26 -16.68
C ALA A 232 2.27 1.33 -17.77
N VAL A 233 1.02 1.50 -18.19
CA VAL A 233 0.62 2.56 -19.10
C VAL A 233 0.07 3.73 -18.29
N LEU A 234 0.74 4.87 -18.37
CA LEU A 234 0.27 6.15 -17.86
C LEU A 234 -0.56 6.77 -18.99
N ASP A 235 -1.87 6.90 -18.75
CA ASP A 235 -2.83 7.22 -19.82
C ASP A 235 -2.84 8.70 -20.19
N SER A 236 -2.67 9.57 -19.20
CA SER A 236 -2.78 11.03 -19.38
C SER A 236 -2.14 11.77 -18.20
N GLY A 237 -1.92 13.06 -18.38
CA GLY A 237 -1.49 13.95 -17.31
C GLY A 237 -0.59 15.10 -17.78
N ASP A 238 -0.37 16.01 -16.85
CA ASP A 238 0.65 17.05 -16.95
C ASP A 238 1.30 17.17 -15.56
N TYR A 239 2.31 16.33 -15.34
CA TYR A 239 2.97 16.23 -14.04
C TYR A 239 3.76 17.48 -13.68
N THR A 240 4.34 18.13 -14.70
CA THR A 240 5.06 19.40 -14.52
C THR A 240 4.12 20.50 -14.07
N ARG A 241 2.97 20.66 -14.74
CA ARG A 241 1.96 21.65 -14.37
C ARG A 241 1.43 21.41 -12.96
N LEU A 242 1.09 20.15 -12.62
CA LEU A 242 0.61 19.78 -11.28
C LEU A 242 1.65 20.14 -10.20
N ALA A 243 2.92 19.80 -10.43
CA ALA A 243 3.99 20.13 -9.50
C ALA A 243 4.17 21.64 -9.34
N MET A 244 4.14 22.41 -10.42
CA MET A 244 4.26 23.87 -10.37
C MET A 244 3.08 24.52 -9.61
N MET A 245 1.86 24.00 -9.79
CA MET A 245 0.70 24.45 -9.02
C MET A 245 0.88 24.18 -7.52
N ALA A 246 1.32 22.97 -7.16
CA ALA A 246 1.56 22.59 -5.77
C ALA A 246 2.68 23.44 -5.12
N ILE A 247 3.74 23.74 -5.86
CA ILE A 247 4.85 24.59 -5.41
C ILE A 247 4.38 26.02 -5.15
N ALA A 248 3.55 26.57 -6.06
CA ALA A 248 3.01 27.91 -5.90
C ALA A 248 2.03 27.98 -4.73
N GLU A 249 1.10 27.03 -4.60
CA GLU A 249 0.11 26.98 -3.52
C GLU A 249 0.76 26.83 -2.14
N ALA A 250 1.83 26.03 -2.05
CA ALA A 250 2.57 25.82 -0.81
C ALA A 250 3.53 26.98 -0.47
N ASP A 251 3.70 27.95 -1.35
CA ASP A 251 4.72 29.02 -1.23
C ASP A 251 6.09 28.44 -0.81
N VAL A 252 6.64 27.56 -1.65
CA VAL A 252 7.90 26.88 -1.35
C VAL A 252 9.04 27.85 -1.10
N HIS A 253 9.04 29.03 -1.72
CA HIS A 253 10.02 30.08 -1.45
C HIS A 253 9.99 30.51 0.00
N GLN A 254 8.83 30.86 0.54
CA GLN A 254 8.65 31.24 1.94
C GLN A 254 9.02 30.10 2.89
N LEU A 255 8.69 28.84 2.52
CA LEU A 255 9.11 27.67 3.30
C LEU A 255 10.64 27.54 3.37
N ARG A 256 11.36 27.83 2.28
CA ARG A 256 12.83 27.84 2.25
C ARG A 256 13.43 28.94 3.12
N GLU A 257 12.84 30.12 3.11
CA GLU A 257 13.25 31.22 4.02
C GLU A 257 13.07 30.84 5.49
N ARG A 258 11.91 30.26 5.84
CA ARG A 258 11.64 29.74 7.20
C ARG A 258 12.63 28.65 7.59
N GLN A 259 13.00 27.76 6.67
CA GLN A 259 13.99 26.72 6.90
C GLN A 259 15.37 27.34 7.20
N ALA A 260 15.80 28.32 6.42
CA ALA A 260 17.07 29.02 6.62
C ALA A 260 17.12 29.76 7.98
N ALA A 261 16.05 30.49 8.31
CA ALA A 261 15.92 31.17 9.58
C ALA A 261 15.93 30.20 10.78
N ALA A 262 15.22 29.07 10.68
CA ALA A 262 15.23 28.05 11.72
C ALA A 262 16.63 27.46 11.93
N ARG A 263 17.35 27.16 10.85
CA ARG A 263 18.74 26.66 10.91
C ARG A 263 19.68 27.66 11.56
N ALA A 264 19.57 28.96 11.21
CA ALA A 264 20.35 30.02 11.83
C ALA A 264 20.07 30.15 13.34
N ALA A 265 18.83 29.80 13.77
CA ALA A 265 18.44 29.76 15.18
C ALA A 265 18.74 28.40 15.87
N GLY A 266 19.51 27.50 15.25
CA GLY A 266 19.84 26.19 15.79
C GLY A 266 18.66 25.20 15.84
N LYS A 267 17.58 25.45 15.09
CA LYS A 267 16.38 24.59 15.02
C LYS A 267 16.37 23.74 13.76
N LEU A 268 15.73 22.57 13.85
CA LEU A 268 15.49 21.70 12.70
C LEU A 268 14.14 22.05 12.06
N TYR A 269 14.15 22.30 10.76
CA TYR A 269 12.96 22.54 9.95
C TYR A 269 13.08 21.75 8.65
N GLY A 270 12.27 20.70 8.52
CA GLY A 270 12.27 19.80 7.36
C GLY A 270 11.27 20.26 6.31
N ILE A 271 11.65 20.18 5.03
CA ILE A 271 10.77 20.30 3.88
C ILE A 271 10.94 19.04 3.04
N GLY A 272 9.84 18.39 2.71
CA GLY A 272 9.83 17.21 1.83
C GLY A 272 8.92 17.44 0.62
N VAL A 273 9.33 16.92 -0.52
CA VAL A 273 8.54 16.90 -1.76
C VAL A 273 8.50 15.46 -2.26
N ALA A 274 7.33 15.00 -2.66
CA ALA A 274 7.15 13.69 -3.27
C ALA A 274 6.20 13.80 -4.46
N ALA A 275 6.53 13.09 -5.54
CA ALA A 275 5.67 12.98 -6.72
C ALA A 275 5.23 11.52 -6.88
N ILE A 276 3.92 11.28 -6.83
CA ILE A 276 3.35 9.94 -6.74
C ILE A 276 2.34 9.73 -7.87
N VAL A 277 2.44 8.58 -8.54
CA VAL A 277 1.41 8.06 -9.45
C VAL A 277 0.83 6.78 -8.83
N GLU A 278 -0.45 6.81 -8.50
CA GLU A 278 -1.17 5.66 -7.97
C GLU A 278 -1.98 5.00 -9.09
N PRO A 279 -1.80 3.70 -9.36
CA PRO A 279 -2.65 3.00 -10.32
C PRO A 279 -4.11 3.01 -9.87
N SER A 280 -5.03 3.42 -10.75
CA SER A 280 -6.47 3.43 -10.48
C SER A 280 -7.12 2.07 -10.69
N VAL A 281 -6.46 1.18 -11.44
CA VAL A 281 -6.89 -0.19 -11.71
C VAL A 281 -5.78 -1.14 -11.27
N SER A 282 -6.17 -2.21 -10.60
CA SER A 282 -5.28 -3.29 -10.15
C SER A 282 -5.59 -4.59 -10.87
#